data_6086f5d7e54448926cbc15c855fa9ac8
#
_entry.id   6086f5d7e54448926cbc15c855fa9ac8
#
_cell.length_a   1.000
_cell.length_b   1.000
_cell.length_c   1.000
_cell.angle_alpha   90.00
_cell.angle_beta   90.00
_cell.angle_gamma   90.00
#
_symmetry.space_group_name_H-M   'P 1'
#
loop_
_entity.id
_entity.type
_entity.pdbx_description
1 polymer ?
#
loop_
_entity_poly.entity_id
_entity_poly.type
_entity_poly.pdbx_seq_one_letter_code
_entity_poly.pdbx_strand_id
1 'polypeptide(L)'
;VTANLALALTRLGYSVGVLDADIHGFSMPGMFGVTTQPTRVNDLLMPPIAHGVKVMSIGVFVPEHQAVVWRGPKMHRAIEQFATDVFWGDLDFLLLDLPPGTGDVAISVAQVLPTAELLVVTTPDSAASEVASRIGSLARSTEQKIIGVVENMSWLSLEGGERLEVFGAGGGKRVASQL
;
A
#
# COMPACT_ATOMS: atom_id res chain seq x y z
N VAL A 1 0.69 8.00 2.32
CA VAL A 1 0.04 7.53 3.56
C VAL A 1 0.82 6.34 4.12
N THR A 2 0.99 5.25 3.36
CA THR A 2 1.60 3.98 3.81
C THR A 2 2.94 4.16 4.50
N ALA A 3 3.90 4.87 3.90
CA ALA A 3 5.22 5.10 4.50
C ALA A 3 5.13 5.82 5.85
N ASN A 4 4.31 6.88 5.95
CA ASN A 4 4.15 7.61 7.19
C ASN A 4 3.45 6.79 8.28
N LEU A 5 2.48 5.96 7.90
CA LEU A 5 1.83 5.03 8.82
C LEU A 5 2.83 4.00 9.37
N ALA A 6 3.65 3.41 8.50
CA ALA A 6 4.69 2.48 8.90
C ALA A 6 5.66 3.10 9.91
N LEU A 7 6.15 4.31 9.61
CA LEU A 7 7.05 5.03 10.51
C LEU A 7 6.40 5.40 11.85
N ALA A 8 5.11 5.78 11.83
CA ALA A 8 4.38 6.08 13.06
C ALA A 8 4.22 4.83 13.94
N LEU A 9 3.85 3.70 13.36
CA LEU A 9 3.75 2.42 14.07
C LEU A 9 5.09 1.98 14.65
N THR A 10 6.18 2.10 13.88
CA THR A 10 7.53 1.79 14.36
C THR A 10 7.94 2.69 15.53
N ARG A 11 7.60 3.98 15.50
CA ARG A 11 7.85 4.90 16.62
C ARG A 11 7.06 4.54 17.88
N LEU A 12 5.93 3.87 17.73
CA LEU A 12 5.14 3.33 18.85
C LEU A 12 5.69 2.01 19.38
N GLY A 13 6.77 1.48 18.78
CA GLY A 13 7.45 0.27 19.21
C GLY A 13 7.01 -1.00 18.50
N TYR A 14 6.17 -0.91 17.47
CA TYR A 14 5.74 -2.08 16.70
C TYR A 14 6.78 -2.51 15.67
N SER A 15 6.85 -3.82 15.40
CA SER A 15 7.61 -4.41 14.30
C SER A 15 6.81 -4.31 13.01
N VAL A 16 7.32 -3.57 12.02
CA VAL A 16 6.55 -3.22 10.82
C VAL A 16 7.27 -3.63 9.54
N GLY A 17 6.53 -4.25 8.62
CA GLY A 17 6.92 -4.48 7.24
C GLY A 17 6.06 -3.67 6.28
N VAL A 18 6.64 -3.30 5.14
CA VAL A 18 5.94 -2.66 4.01
C VAL A 18 6.22 -3.47 2.76
N LEU A 19 5.16 -3.90 2.08
CA LEU A 19 5.21 -4.50 0.75
C LEU A 19 4.57 -3.55 -0.26
N ASP A 20 5.38 -3.01 -1.15
CA ASP A 20 4.92 -2.23 -2.30
C ASP A 20 4.53 -3.18 -3.44
N ALA A 21 3.25 -3.27 -3.72
CA ALA A 21 2.67 -4.12 -4.73
C ALA A 21 2.33 -3.37 -6.03
N ASP A 22 2.68 -2.08 -6.14
CA ASP A 22 2.56 -1.33 -7.40
C ASP A 22 3.81 -1.56 -8.27
N ILE A 23 3.69 -2.45 -9.26
CA ILE A 23 4.80 -2.81 -10.14
C ILE A 23 5.24 -1.67 -11.04
N HIS A 24 4.30 -0.86 -11.48
CA HIS A 24 4.56 0.19 -12.47
C HIS A 24 4.84 1.56 -11.84
N GLY A 25 4.32 1.78 -10.64
CA GLY A 25 4.42 3.02 -9.90
C GLY A 25 5.05 2.86 -8.51
N PHE A 26 5.88 1.82 -8.32
CA PHE A 26 6.47 1.56 -7.02
C PHE A 26 7.22 2.78 -6.49
N SER A 27 6.97 3.12 -5.25
CA SER A 27 7.48 4.34 -4.62
C SER A 27 8.09 4.11 -3.23
N MET A 28 7.75 3.02 -2.59
CA MET A 28 8.17 2.77 -1.20
C MET A 28 9.68 2.72 -1.03
N PRO A 29 10.49 2.04 -1.88
CA PRO A 29 11.94 2.07 -1.74
C PRO A 29 12.50 3.50 -1.75
N GLY A 30 12.05 4.34 -2.68
CA GLY A 30 12.46 5.74 -2.76
C GLY A 30 12.03 6.56 -1.56
N MET A 31 10.80 6.38 -1.07
CA MET A 31 10.27 7.09 0.11
C MET A 31 11.00 6.74 1.40
N PHE A 32 11.50 5.51 1.53
CA PHE A 32 12.29 5.07 2.66
C PHE A 32 13.81 5.29 2.49
N GLY A 33 14.26 5.77 1.33
CA GLY A 33 15.68 5.92 1.02
C GLY A 33 16.42 4.58 0.90
N VAL A 34 15.71 3.52 0.52
CA VAL A 34 16.30 2.19 0.29
C VAL A 34 17.04 2.19 -1.05
N THR A 35 18.35 1.98 -0.99
CA THR A 35 19.23 1.90 -2.17
C THR A 35 19.81 0.51 -2.38
N THR A 36 19.64 -0.38 -1.40
CA THR A 36 20.15 -1.75 -1.44
C THR A 36 19.09 -2.71 -1.98
N GLN A 37 19.55 -3.67 -2.76
CA GLN A 37 18.69 -4.76 -3.23
C GLN A 37 18.43 -5.77 -2.10
N PRO A 38 17.27 -6.46 -2.12
CA PRO A 38 17.03 -7.59 -1.23
C PRO A 38 18.11 -8.67 -1.43
N THR A 39 18.57 -9.24 -0.34
CA THR A 39 19.57 -10.29 -0.38
C THR A 39 18.92 -11.66 -0.24
N ARG A 40 19.33 -12.62 -1.07
CA ARG A 40 18.85 -14.00 -0.94
C ARG A 40 19.74 -14.79 0.01
N VAL A 41 19.13 -15.41 1.02
CA VAL A 41 19.82 -16.32 1.93
C VAL A 41 19.04 -17.64 1.93
N ASN A 42 19.67 -18.70 1.40
CA ASN A 42 18.98 -19.94 1.07
C ASN A 42 17.79 -19.69 0.13
N ASP A 43 16.59 -20.07 0.54
CA ASP A 43 15.36 -19.85 -0.24
C ASP A 43 14.58 -18.60 0.16
N LEU A 44 15.06 -17.84 1.16
CA LEU A 44 14.39 -16.66 1.67
C LEU A 44 14.99 -15.37 1.11
N LEU A 45 14.14 -14.38 0.89
CA LEU A 45 14.50 -13.01 0.55
C LEU A 45 14.58 -12.17 1.83
N MET A 46 15.76 -11.63 2.10
CA MET A 46 15.98 -10.71 3.22
C MET A 46 15.62 -9.30 2.79
N PRO A 47 14.56 -8.69 3.34
CA PRO A 47 14.17 -7.34 2.98
C PRO A 47 15.17 -6.33 3.52
N PRO A 48 15.50 -5.26 2.76
CA PRO A 48 16.18 -4.10 3.31
C PRO A 48 15.42 -3.52 4.51
N ILE A 49 16.17 -3.00 5.47
CA ILE A 49 15.60 -2.32 6.64
C ILE A 49 15.96 -0.84 6.57
N ALA A 50 14.98 0.03 6.59
CA ALA A 50 15.16 1.47 6.63
C ALA A 50 14.27 2.08 7.73
N HIS A 51 14.87 2.90 8.58
CA HIS A 51 14.18 3.53 9.73
C HIS A 51 13.45 2.53 10.64
N GLY A 52 13.96 1.31 10.77
CA GLY A 52 13.35 0.23 11.56
C GLY A 52 12.20 -0.51 10.86
N VAL A 53 11.87 -0.15 9.61
CA VAL A 53 10.84 -0.80 8.80
C VAL A 53 11.50 -1.75 7.79
N LYS A 54 10.98 -2.98 7.66
CA LYS A 54 11.35 -3.90 6.58
C LYS A 54 10.62 -3.47 5.31
N VAL A 55 11.35 -3.18 4.23
CA VAL A 55 10.77 -2.64 2.99
C VAL A 55 11.02 -3.61 1.85
N MET A 56 9.96 -4.05 1.19
CA MET A 56 10.03 -4.86 -0.01
C MET A 56 9.15 -4.24 -1.10
N SER A 57 9.60 -4.30 -2.34
CA SER A 57 8.80 -3.86 -3.49
C SER A 57 8.90 -4.90 -4.61
N ILE A 58 7.75 -5.23 -5.18
CA ILE A 58 7.67 -6.12 -6.35
C ILE A 58 8.38 -5.47 -7.55
N GLY A 59 8.31 -4.15 -7.68
CA GLY A 59 8.93 -3.40 -8.76
C GLY A 59 10.45 -3.53 -8.85
N VAL A 60 11.13 -3.82 -7.74
CA VAL A 60 12.60 -3.99 -7.71
C VAL A 60 13.08 -5.20 -8.54
N PHE A 61 12.19 -6.17 -8.78
CA PHE A 61 12.49 -7.38 -9.55
C PHE A 61 12.10 -7.26 -11.03
N VAL A 62 11.55 -6.12 -11.43
CA VAL A 62 11.25 -5.84 -12.83
C VAL A 62 12.49 -5.22 -13.47
N PRO A 63 13.03 -5.80 -14.57
CA PRO A 63 14.19 -5.23 -15.26
C PRO A 63 13.87 -3.80 -15.72
N GLU A 64 14.79 -2.87 -15.48
CA GLU A 64 14.73 -1.53 -16.04
C GLU A 64 14.58 -1.62 -17.57
N HIS A 65 13.69 -0.83 -18.15
CA HIS A 65 13.40 -0.77 -19.60
C HIS A 65 12.65 -1.95 -20.22
N GLN A 66 12.14 -2.90 -19.45
CA GLN A 66 11.20 -3.89 -19.98
C GLN A 66 9.78 -3.56 -19.54
N ALA A 67 8.90 -3.32 -20.49
CA ALA A 67 7.46 -3.32 -20.26
C ALA A 67 7.01 -4.77 -19.99
N VAL A 68 7.18 -5.22 -18.75
CA VAL A 68 6.74 -6.56 -18.34
C VAL A 68 5.23 -6.50 -18.11
N VAL A 69 4.48 -7.07 -19.03
CA VAL A 69 3.03 -7.22 -18.85
C VAL A 69 2.80 -8.35 -17.85
N TRP A 70 2.59 -7.98 -16.59
CA TRP A 70 2.17 -8.91 -15.56
C TRP A 70 0.67 -9.13 -15.68
N ARG A 71 0.29 -10.25 -16.28
CA ARG A 71 -1.13 -10.66 -16.30
C ARG A 71 -1.49 -11.39 -15.01
N GLY A 72 -2.77 -11.40 -14.65
CA GLY A 72 -3.30 -11.90 -13.38
C GLY A 72 -2.58 -13.08 -12.73
N PRO A 73 -2.37 -14.24 -13.41
CA PRO A 73 -1.70 -15.39 -12.78
C PRO A 73 -0.24 -15.15 -12.36
N LYS A 74 0.51 -14.34 -13.11
CA LYS A 74 1.90 -13.99 -12.74
C LYS A 74 1.92 -13.05 -11.56
N MET A 75 0.98 -12.10 -11.54
CA MET A 75 0.79 -11.16 -10.45
C MET A 75 0.44 -11.90 -9.15
N HIS A 76 -0.54 -12.78 -9.21
CA HIS A 76 -0.95 -13.59 -8.07
C HIS A 76 0.22 -14.38 -7.48
N ARG A 77 0.98 -15.09 -8.32
CA ARG A 77 2.17 -15.84 -7.88
C ARG A 77 3.23 -14.93 -7.27
N ALA A 78 3.45 -13.72 -7.82
CA ALA A 78 4.40 -12.79 -7.26
C ALA A 78 3.98 -12.34 -5.85
N ILE A 79 2.71 -11.97 -5.67
CA ILE A 79 2.19 -11.58 -4.35
C ILE A 79 2.31 -12.73 -3.35
N GLU A 80 1.96 -13.96 -3.76
CA GLU A 80 2.12 -15.15 -2.95
C GLU A 80 3.59 -15.34 -2.52
N GLN A 81 4.54 -15.27 -3.46
CA GLN A 81 5.97 -15.39 -3.17
C GLN A 81 6.45 -14.29 -2.23
N PHE A 82 6.03 -13.05 -2.42
CA PHE A 82 6.42 -11.96 -1.50
C PHE A 82 5.79 -12.09 -0.11
N ALA A 83 4.63 -12.73 0.00
CA ALA A 83 4.05 -13.02 1.29
C ALA A 83 4.77 -14.16 2.01
N THR A 84 5.27 -15.17 1.28
CA THR A 84 5.84 -16.42 1.84
C THR A 84 7.35 -16.48 1.86
N ASP A 85 8.02 -16.02 0.80
CA ASP A 85 9.47 -16.20 0.60
C ASP A 85 10.30 -15.04 1.17
N VAL A 86 9.66 -13.95 1.57
CA VAL A 86 10.34 -12.84 2.27
C VAL A 86 10.45 -13.17 3.75
N PHE A 87 11.66 -13.01 4.29
CA PHE A 87 11.89 -13.17 5.73
C PHE A 87 11.34 -11.96 6.51
N TRP A 88 10.06 -11.96 6.71
CA TRP A 88 9.39 -10.92 7.50
C TRP A 88 9.71 -11.02 9.00
N GLY A 89 9.98 -12.24 9.52
CA GLY A 89 10.11 -12.49 10.97
C GLY A 89 8.79 -12.20 11.70
N ASP A 90 8.90 -11.95 12.98
CA ASP A 90 7.72 -11.63 13.81
C ASP A 90 7.34 -10.16 13.59
N LEU A 91 6.32 -9.90 12.78
CA LEU A 91 5.75 -8.58 12.55
C LEU A 91 4.46 -8.41 13.35
N ASP A 92 4.29 -7.21 13.91
CA ASP A 92 2.98 -6.75 14.42
C ASP A 92 2.09 -6.28 13.26
N PHE A 93 2.71 -5.65 12.24
CA PHE A 93 2.00 -5.12 11.07
C PHE A 93 2.77 -5.38 9.77
N LEU A 94 2.06 -5.89 8.76
CA LEU A 94 2.50 -5.87 7.38
C LEU A 94 1.57 -4.94 6.59
N LEU A 95 2.10 -3.82 6.12
CA LEU A 95 1.35 -2.87 5.31
C LEU A 95 1.61 -3.14 3.83
N LEU A 96 0.54 -3.30 3.06
CA LEU A 96 0.60 -3.47 1.61
C LEU A 96 0.20 -2.18 0.92
N ASP A 97 1.10 -1.61 0.12
CA ASP A 97 0.81 -0.45 -0.71
C ASP A 97 0.35 -0.93 -2.08
N LEU A 98 -0.93 -0.77 -2.36
CA LEU A 98 -1.57 -1.29 -3.57
C LEU A 98 -1.64 -0.19 -4.65
N PRO A 99 -1.57 -0.57 -5.94
CA PRO A 99 -1.87 0.36 -7.01
C PRO A 99 -3.32 0.88 -6.91
N PRO A 100 -3.62 2.01 -7.52
CA PRO A 100 -4.96 2.57 -7.48
C PRO A 100 -6.00 1.68 -8.16
N GLY A 101 -7.20 1.65 -7.62
CA GLY A 101 -8.35 0.92 -8.18
C GLY A 101 -8.53 -0.50 -7.63
N THR A 102 -9.36 -1.27 -8.33
CA THR A 102 -9.82 -2.61 -7.95
C THR A 102 -9.35 -3.70 -8.92
N GLY A 103 -8.14 -3.52 -9.47
CA GLY A 103 -7.57 -4.42 -10.47
C GLY A 103 -7.02 -5.73 -9.91
N ASP A 104 -6.34 -6.49 -10.77
CA ASP A 104 -5.82 -7.83 -10.50
C ASP A 104 -4.95 -7.92 -9.23
N VAL A 105 -4.22 -6.85 -8.89
CA VAL A 105 -3.38 -6.80 -7.67
C VAL A 105 -4.25 -6.89 -6.42
N ALA A 106 -5.28 -6.04 -6.33
CA ALA A 106 -6.16 -6.02 -5.17
C ALA A 106 -6.92 -7.35 -4.99
N ILE A 107 -7.38 -7.94 -6.10
CA ILE A 107 -8.02 -9.27 -6.10
C ILE A 107 -7.03 -10.34 -5.64
N SER A 108 -5.80 -10.32 -6.15
CA SER A 108 -4.77 -11.29 -5.78
C SER A 108 -4.38 -11.18 -4.31
N VAL A 109 -4.24 -9.95 -3.78
CA VAL A 109 -3.99 -9.73 -2.35
C VAL A 109 -5.13 -10.29 -1.50
N ALA A 110 -6.38 -10.05 -1.89
CA ALA A 110 -7.54 -10.59 -1.17
C ALA A 110 -7.56 -12.12 -1.14
N GLN A 111 -7.10 -12.78 -2.21
CA GLN A 111 -7.03 -14.24 -2.28
C GLN A 111 -5.86 -14.82 -1.48
N VAL A 112 -4.69 -14.18 -1.51
CA VAL A 112 -3.48 -14.63 -0.80
C VAL A 112 -3.54 -14.31 0.70
N LEU A 113 -4.12 -13.16 1.04
CA LEU A 113 -4.23 -12.67 2.41
C LEU A 113 -5.69 -12.35 2.76
N PRO A 114 -6.55 -13.36 2.88
CA PRO A 114 -8.00 -13.16 3.04
C PRO A 114 -8.39 -12.47 4.36
N THR A 115 -7.50 -12.51 5.34
CA THR A 115 -7.71 -11.83 6.64
C THR A 115 -7.18 -10.39 6.66
N ALA A 116 -6.58 -9.92 5.56
CA ALA A 116 -6.09 -8.55 5.48
C ALA A 116 -7.26 -7.55 5.54
N GLU A 117 -7.07 -6.52 6.35
CA GLU A 117 -8.03 -5.42 6.48
C GLU A 117 -7.68 -4.30 5.51
N LEU A 118 -8.70 -3.60 5.03
CA LEU A 118 -8.56 -2.53 4.03
C LEU A 118 -8.63 -1.16 4.70
N LEU A 119 -7.61 -0.34 4.51
CA LEU A 119 -7.62 1.08 4.80
C LEU A 119 -7.74 1.85 3.48
N VAL A 120 -8.89 2.46 3.24
CA VAL A 120 -9.16 3.18 1.98
C VAL A 120 -8.53 4.57 2.05
N VAL A 121 -7.78 4.94 1.02
CA VAL A 121 -7.14 6.26 0.93
C VAL A 121 -7.75 7.03 -0.24
N THR A 122 -8.15 8.26 0.01
CA THR A 122 -8.69 9.18 -1.00
C THR A 122 -8.16 10.60 -0.78
N THR A 123 -8.49 11.51 -1.69
CA THR A 123 -8.36 12.96 -1.51
C THR A 123 -9.75 13.59 -1.46
N PRO A 124 -9.89 14.88 -1.12
CA PRO A 124 -11.19 15.58 -1.14
C PRO A 124 -11.85 15.63 -2.53
N ASP A 125 -11.06 15.48 -3.59
CA ASP A 125 -11.51 15.54 -4.98
C ASP A 125 -12.57 14.48 -5.31
N SER A 126 -13.55 14.84 -6.14
CA SER A 126 -14.69 13.97 -6.45
C SER A 126 -14.30 12.74 -7.27
N ALA A 127 -13.35 12.88 -8.21
CA ALA A 127 -12.92 11.77 -9.05
C ALA A 127 -12.14 10.74 -8.21
N ALA A 128 -11.27 11.19 -7.29
CA ALA A 128 -10.59 10.30 -6.36
C ALA A 128 -11.59 9.58 -5.43
N SER A 129 -12.60 10.28 -4.96
CA SER A 129 -13.67 9.71 -4.13
C SER A 129 -14.47 8.64 -4.87
N GLU A 130 -14.76 8.84 -6.15
CA GLU A 130 -15.45 7.84 -6.98
C GLU A 130 -14.62 6.56 -7.15
N VAL A 131 -13.33 6.69 -7.42
CA VAL A 131 -12.42 5.52 -7.50
C VAL A 131 -12.37 4.78 -6.16
N ALA A 132 -12.23 5.51 -5.06
CA ALA A 132 -12.18 4.91 -3.72
C ALA A 132 -13.49 4.18 -3.36
N SER A 133 -14.64 4.68 -3.78
CA SER A 133 -15.94 4.03 -3.53
C SER A 133 -16.06 2.64 -4.16
N ARG A 134 -15.36 2.39 -5.26
CA ARG A 134 -15.32 1.05 -5.92
C ARG A 134 -14.67 -0.02 -5.03
N ILE A 135 -13.80 0.39 -4.10
CA ILE A 135 -13.17 -0.52 -3.13
C ILE A 135 -14.23 -1.20 -2.25
N GLY A 136 -15.34 -0.53 -1.94
CA GLY A 136 -16.44 -1.13 -1.18
C GLY A 136 -17.07 -2.35 -1.87
N SER A 137 -17.17 -2.32 -3.20
CA SER A 137 -17.67 -3.47 -3.96
C SER A 137 -16.67 -4.62 -3.95
N LEU A 138 -15.37 -4.32 -4.08
CA LEU A 138 -14.30 -5.31 -3.96
C LEU A 138 -14.32 -5.94 -2.56
N ALA A 139 -14.31 -5.14 -1.51
CA ALA A 139 -14.31 -5.62 -0.13
C ALA A 139 -15.47 -6.57 0.15
N ARG A 140 -16.68 -6.24 -0.33
CA ARG A 140 -17.85 -7.13 -0.22
C ARG A 140 -17.68 -8.44 -0.98
N SER A 141 -17.11 -8.39 -2.19
CA SER A 141 -16.92 -9.60 -3.02
C SER A 141 -15.80 -10.51 -2.51
N THR A 142 -14.86 -9.97 -1.75
CA THR A 142 -13.71 -10.68 -1.17
C THR A 142 -13.86 -10.93 0.33
N GLU A 143 -14.98 -10.51 0.92
CA GLU A 143 -15.28 -10.62 2.36
C GLU A 143 -14.22 -9.95 3.25
N GLN A 144 -13.51 -8.95 2.72
CA GLN A 144 -12.51 -8.20 3.47
C GLN A 144 -13.15 -7.07 4.28
N LYS A 145 -12.64 -6.85 5.49
CA LYS A 145 -13.10 -5.79 6.38
C LYS A 145 -12.44 -4.46 6.01
N ILE A 146 -13.25 -3.42 5.85
CA ILE A 146 -12.78 -2.04 5.76
C ILE A 146 -12.70 -1.48 7.18
N ILE A 147 -11.49 -1.05 7.59
CA ILE A 147 -11.23 -0.51 8.94
C ILE A 147 -11.32 1.01 9.00
N GLY A 148 -11.31 1.68 7.86
CA GLY A 148 -11.43 3.13 7.83
C GLY A 148 -11.14 3.75 6.48
N VAL A 149 -11.31 5.06 6.44
CA VAL A 149 -11.00 5.91 5.28
C VAL A 149 -10.06 7.03 5.72
N VAL A 150 -8.99 7.22 4.99
CA VAL A 150 -8.06 8.36 5.15
C VAL A 150 -8.28 9.34 4.01
N GLU A 151 -8.71 10.54 4.33
CA GLU A 151 -8.68 11.67 3.39
C GLU A 151 -7.32 12.34 3.49
N ASN A 152 -6.50 12.17 2.47
CA ASN A 152 -5.18 12.79 2.36
C ASN A 152 -5.30 14.10 1.58
N MET A 153 -4.34 15.01 1.77
CA MET A 153 -4.32 16.33 1.12
C MET A 153 -5.57 17.18 1.39
N SER A 154 -6.15 17.05 2.59
CA SER A 154 -7.37 17.76 2.98
C SER A 154 -7.18 19.27 3.01
N TRP A 155 -5.99 19.74 3.33
CA TRP A 155 -5.63 21.17 3.29
C TRP A 155 -4.12 21.38 3.21
N LEU A 156 -3.74 22.54 2.75
CA LEU A 156 -2.39 23.11 2.88
C LEU A 156 -2.40 24.09 4.06
N SER A 157 -1.49 23.90 4.99
CA SER A 157 -1.26 24.87 6.07
C SER A 157 -0.41 26.03 5.56
N LEU A 158 -0.93 27.24 5.65
CA LEU A 158 -0.22 28.47 5.28
C LEU A 158 0.53 29.07 6.48
N GLU A 159 1.46 29.99 6.19
CA GLU A 159 2.09 30.84 7.22
C GLU A 159 0.98 31.64 7.92
N GLY A 160 0.93 31.56 9.26
CA GLY A 160 -0.16 32.18 10.05
C GLY A 160 -1.24 31.18 10.51
N GLY A 161 -1.18 29.90 10.10
CA GLY A 161 -2.08 28.87 10.59
C GLY A 161 -3.40 28.76 9.82
N GLU A 162 -3.59 29.55 8.79
CA GLU A 162 -4.72 29.39 7.85
C GLU A 162 -4.64 28.08 7.08
N ARG A 163 -5.80 27.52 6.72
CA ARG A 163 -5.91 26.30 5.93
C ARG A 163 -6.50 26.61 4.57
N LEU A 164 -5.82 26.15 3.52
CA LEU A 164 -6.29 26.25 2.13
C LEU A 164 -6.69 24.87 1.64
N GLU A 165 -7.97 24.68 1.31
CA GLU A 165 -8.53 23.43 0.76
C GLU A 165 -8.31 23.36 -0.75
N VAL A 166 -7.08 23.06 -1.18
CA VAL A 166 -6.65 23.06 -2.59
C VAL A 166 -7.47 22.10 -3.47
N PHE A 167 -7.84 20.95 -2.91
CA PHE A 167 -8.59 19.89 -3.60
C PHE A 167 -10.06 19.81 -3.18
N GLY A 168 -10.58 20.85 -2.51
CA GLY A 168 -11.92 20.84 -1.93
C GLY A 168 -11.97 20.17 -0.57
N ALA A 169 -13.16 19.75 -0.14
CA ALA A 169 -13.40 19.19 1.18
C ALA A 169 -14.38 18.00 1.17
N GLY A 170 -14.25 17.11 2.16
CA GLY A 170 -15.24 16.11 2.50
C GLY A 170 -15.30 14.89 1.57
N GLY A 171 -14.30 14.64 0.74
CA GLY A 171 -14.21 13.43 -0.10
C GLY A 171 -14.18 12.17 0.73
N GLY A 172 -13.36 12.14 1.79
CA GLY A 172 -13.28 11.00 2.70
C GLY A 172 -14.58 10.69 3.41
N LYS A 173 -15.33 11.73 3.83
CA LYS A 173 -16.66 11.53 4.44
C LYS A 173 -17.66 10.94 3.45
N ARG A 174 -17.64 11.41 2.20
CA ARG A 174 -18.48 10.84 1.13
C ARG A 174 -18.16 9.37 0.90
N VAL A 175 -16.87 9.03 0.77
CA VAL A 175 -16.43 7.63 0.60
C VAL A 175 -16.88 6.79 1.80
N ALA A 176 -16.60 7.21 3.01
CA ALA A 176 -16.98 6.47 4.22
C ALA A 176 -18.48 6.21 4.35
N SER A 177 -19.33 7.09 3.82
CA SER A 177 -20.78 6.89 3.83
C SER A 177 -21.29 5.87 2.79
N GLN A 178 -20.44 5.49 1.83
CA GLN A 178 -20.77 4.55 0.74
C GLN A 178 -20.19 3.16 0.96
N LEU A 179 -19.21 3.02 1.86
CA LEU A 179 -18.55 1.77 2.22
C LEU A 179 -19.27 1.02 3.32
#